data_a47dad39c0d041c25ee9130ca24f6bf1
#
_entry.id   a47dad39c0d041c25ee9130ca24f6bf1
#
_cell.length_a   1.000
_cell.length_b   1.000
_cell.length_c   1.000
_cell.angle_alpha   90.00
_cell.angle_beta   90.00
_cell.angle_gamma   90.00
#
_symmetry.space_group_name_H-M   'P 1'
#
loop_
_entity.id
_entity.type
_entity.pdbx_description
1 polymer ?
#
loop_
_entity_poly.entity_id
_entity_poly.type
_entity_poly.pdbx_seq_one_letter_code
_entity_poly.pdbx_strand_id
1 'polypeptide(L)'
;TRPRRFGKTLLMDMFETFLKINESNPGDTSLQKELFKGLKILEDKEFCEKYMGRFPVIFISLKDVGGTTFEAAYKMFADTVYEVANQYKYLLNSTKLDDDDKAILRQLTDINYLEDDKNSSRLKKSLKHLSVFLYKEYGIRPILLIDEYDVPLAKASYHDSINFSGHIEKVDVKDTIHYKMVDLMSGFLGILKDKSSLTKTVITGCLKVAKNSIFTGVNNLKVNTIISENEEFTGMIGFTKDETLKVLKDYEMEDYSTLVKNHYDGYRFCDKEMFCPWDVINFIDDNFVKNLKVPKGNIVPANYWNRSSSDSVLREYIGYLTDTDTQKMQDLIDGKSIIFKLNDSMNYDTLFEHNSNDFWSLLLHTGYLTVDWNKTDEIYSSSDNDIFARIPNKEIKECFTNNIQKRFETKTAPSSVANKIACALMEGNSSFAQTQLRQILRSFISIRDSATKAPHENYYHGYLNGLFTNCSLGFFGEYHSNSETGDGYADITFCDAYSEKAVIIEIKSTKSVSELIALSEEAVLQIEEKHYADHYLKNLMVQSIYAYGIAFSGKNCFITCKKIK
;
A
#
# COMPACT_ATOMS: atom_id res chain seq x y z
N THR A 1 -11.50 7.09 7.46
CA THR A 1 -10.49 6.43 6.62
C THR A 1 -9.82 5.30 7.39
N ARG A 2 -9.39 4.28 6.69
CA ARG A 2 -8.62 3.14 7.23
C ARG A 2 -7.69 2.61 6.13
N PRO A 3 -6.59 1.95 6.47
CA PRO A 3 -5.73 1.28 5.50
C PRO A 3 -6.49 0.29 4.62
N ARG A 4 -5.87 -0.15 3.55
CA ARG A 4 -6.45 -1.17 2.67
C ARG A 4 -6.68 -2.48 3.43
N ARG A 5 -7.71 -3.26 3.03
CA ARG A 5 -8.04 -4.61 3.53
C ARG A 5 -8.53 -4.71 4.97
N PHE A 6 -8.85 -3.58 5.59
CA PHE A 6 -9.46 -3.55 6.91
C PHE A 6 -10.98 -3.80 6.90
N GLY A 7 -11.60 -4.12 5.77
CA GLY A 7 -13.03 -4.45 5.70
C GLY A 7 -13.95 -3.26 5.45
N LYS A 8 -13.43 -2.13 4.94
CA LYS A 8 -14.24 -0.92 4.63
C LYS A 8 -15.43 -1.23 3.72
N THR A 9 -15.18 -1.84 2.57
CA THR A 9 -16.21 -2.19 1.58
C THR A 9 -17.25 -3.13 2.17
N LEU A 10 -16.83 -4.16 2.91
CA LEU A 10 -17.74 -5.09 3.59
C LEU A 10 -18.68 -4.36 4.55
N LEU A 11 -18.16 -3.41 5.33
CA LEU A 11 -18.99 -2.60 6.22
C LEU A 11 -20.00 -1.75 5.44
N MET A 12 -19.61 -1.21 4.27
CA MET A 12 -20.52 -0.45 3.41
C MET A 12 -21.64 -1.33 2.83
N ASP A 13 -21.30 -2.55 2.41
CA ASP A 13 -22.28 -3.55 1.95
C ASP A 13 -23.25 -3.95 3.08
N MET A 14 -22.73 -4.10 4.29
CA MET A 14 -23.57 -4.36 5.47
C MET A 14 -24.52 -3.19 5.74
N PHE A 15 -24.08 -1.93 5.64
CA PHE A 15 -24.96 -0.77 5.77
C PHE A 15 -26.01 -0.73 4.68
N GLU A 16 -25.64 -0.94 3.41
CA GLU A 16 -26.60 -1.00 2.33
C GLU A 16 -27.66 -2.07 2.60
N THR A 17 -27.22 -3.29 2.84
CA THR A 17 -28.11 -4.44 3.04
C THR A 17 -29.05 -4.23 4.23
N PHE A 18 -28.54 -3.74 5.37
CA PHE A 18 -29.34 -3.55 6.57
C PHE A 18 -30.39 -2.42 6.40
N LEU A 19 -29.99 -1.30 5.78
CA LEU A 19 -30.80 -0.09 5.73
C LEU A 19 -31.76 -0.08 4.53
N LYS A 20 -31.40 -0.75 3.41
CA LYS A 20 -32.08 -0.62 2.13
C LYS A 20 -33.51 -1.18 2.18
N ILE A 21 -34.45 -0.36 1.76
CA ILE A 21 -35.85 -0.74 1.60
C ILE A 21 -35.99 -1.79 0.50
N ASN A 22 -36.85 -2.78 0.72
CA ASN A 22 -37.20 -3.73 -0.33
C ASN A 22 -38.08 -2.99 -1.37
N GLU A 23 -37.56 -2.84 -2.58
CA GLU A 23 -38.19 -2.08 -3.65
C GLU A 23 -39.50 -2.74 -4.13
N SER A 24 -39.55 -4.09 -4.13
CA SER A 24 -40.72 -4.86 -4.55
C SER A 24 -41.80 -4.98 -3.47
N ASN A 25 -41.41 -4.94 -2.20
CA ASN A 25 -42.32 -5.07 -1.06
C ASN A 25 -41.81 -4.19 0.11
N PRO A 26 -42.08 -2.88 0.07
CA PRO A 26 -41.67 -1.97 1.15
C PRO A 26 -42.20 -2.43 2.52
N GLY A 27 -41.27 -2.65 3.45
CA GLY A 27 -41.57 -3.16 4.81
C GLY A 27 -41.24 -4.62 5.04
N ASP A 28 -40.96 -5.39 4.00
CA ASP A 28 -40.41 -6.74 4.13
C ASP A 28 -38.92 -6.68 4.48
N THR A 29 -38.57 -7.25 5.64
CA THR A 29 -37.21 -7.30 6.20
C THR A 29 -36.72 -8.73 6.38
N SER A 30 -37.30 -9.70 5.68
CA SER A 30 -36.95 -11.12 5.80
C SER A 30 -35.50 -11.40 5.41
N LEU A 31 -35.02 -10.79 4.30
CA LEU A 31 -33.64 -10.90 3.84
C LEU A 31 -32.64 -10.37 4.90
N GLN A 32 -32.90 -9.19 5.45
CA GLN A 32 -32.04 -8.62 6.50
C GLN A 32 -31.99 -9.51 7.73
N LYS A 33 -33.13 -10.00 8.19
CA LYS A 33 -33.20 -10.92 9.34
C LYS A 33 -32.44 -12.21 9.12
N GLU A 34 -32.45 -12.73 7.90
CA GLU A 34 -31.70 -13.93 7.53
C GLU A 34 -30.18 -13.66 7.52
N LEU A 35 -29.75 -12.62 6.79
CA LEU A 35 -28.32 -12.32 6.61
C LEU A 35 -27.65 -11.85 7.90
N PHE A 36 -28.36 -11.15 8.77
CA PHE A 36 -27.83 -10.66 10.04
C PHE A 36 -28.12 -11.60 11.22
N LYS A 37 -28.63 -12.81 10.95
CA LYS A 37 -28.91 -13.83 11.99
C LYS A 37 -27.66 -14.15 12.79
N GLY A 38 -27.77 -14.07 14.12
CA GLY A 38 -26.65 -14.31 15.03
C GLY A 38 -25.75 -13.10 15.29
N LEU A 39 -25.96 -11.99 14.59
CA LEU A 39 -25.23 -10.75 14.86
C LEU A 39 -25.94 -9.92 15.94
N LYS A 40 -25.16 -9.26 16.78
CA LYS A 40 -25.64 -8.46 17.92
C LYS A 40 -26.65 -7.36 17.54
N ILE A 41 -26.58 -6.86 16.31
CA ILE A 41 -27.52 -5.81 15.84
C ILE A 41 -28.98 -6.26 15.92
N LEU A 42 -29.27 -7.57 15.73
CA LEU A 42 -30.64 -8.08 15.83
C LEU A 42 -31.15 -8.20 17.26
N GLU A 43 -30.29 -8.06 18.27
CA GLU A 43 -30.67 -8.03 19.69
C GLU A 43 -31.32 -6.67 20.04
N ASP A 44 -30.92 -5.60 19.36
CA ASP A 44 -31.51 -4.27 19.51
C ASP A 44 -32.78 -4.13 18.64
N LYS A 45 -33.89 -4.57 19.21
CA LYS A 45 -35.18 -4.60 18.51
C LYS A 45 -35.68 -3.20 18.14
N GLU A 46 -35.48 -2.23 19.02
CA GLU A 46 -35.93 -0.85 18.78
C GLU A 46 -35.16 -0.25 17.60
N PHE A 47 -33.85 -0.44 17.57
CA PHE A 47 -33.01 -0.01 16.45
C PHE A 47 -33.42 -0.70 15.14
N CYS A 48 -33.64 -2.02 15.16
CA CYS A 48 -34.09 -2.76 13.99
C CYS A 48 -35.45 -2.27 13.46
N GLU A 49 -36.43 -2.05 14.33
CA GLU A 49 -37.74 -1.54 13.93
C GLU A 49 -37.66 -0.15 13.28
N LYS A 50 -36.74 0.68 13.76
CA LYS A 50 -36.57 2.05 13.29
C LYS A 50 -35.78 2.18 12.00
N TYR A 51 -34.78 1.32 11.79
CA TYR A 51 -33.79 1.53 10.72
C TYR A 51 -33.71 0.39 9.70
N MET A 52 -33.97 -0.86 10.06
CA MET A 52 -33.79 -2.02 9.20
C MET A 52 -34.78 -2.03 8.04
N GLY A 53 -34.27 -1.96 6.80
CA GLY A 53 -35.11 -1.96 5.60
C GLY A 53 -36.01 -0.71 5.43
N ARG A 54 -35.60 0.44 5.98
CA ARG A 54 -36.46 1.65 6.04
C ARG A 54 -36.06 2.75 5.07
N PHE A 55 -34.90 2.68 4.46
CA PHE A 55 -34.35 3.79 3.67
C PHE A 55 -34.10 3.40 2.22
N PRO A 56 -34.38 4.28 1.24
CA PRO A 56 -33.71 4.17 -0.04
C PRO A 56 -32.21 4.41 0.19
N VAL A 57 -31.35 3.60 -0.42
CA VAL A 57 -29.89 3.70 -0.27
C VAL A 57 -29.27 3.84 -1.64
N ILE A 58 -28.41 4.84 -1.82
CA ILE A 58 -27.56 5.00 -2.99
C ILE A 58 -26.16 4.54 -2.58
N PHE A 59 -25.70 3.41 -3.13
CA PHE A 59 -24.33 2.93 -2.92
C PHE A 59 -23.52 3.06 -4.21
N ILE A 60 -22.35 3.68 -4.12
CA ILE A 60 -21.41 3.80 -5.22
C ILE A 60 -19.98 3.50 -4.75
N SER A 61 -19.29 2.61 -5.45
CA SER A 61 -17.88 2.33 -5.24
C SER A 61 -17.07 2.91 -6.40
N LEU A 62 -16.06 3.72 -6.07
CA LEU A 62 -15.19 4.36 -7.06
C LEU A 62 -13.86 3.60 -7.26
N LYS A 63 -13.76 2.37 -6.76
CA LYS A 63 -12.53 1.53 -6.77
C LYS A 63 -11.95 1.32 -8.16
N ASP A 64 -12.80 1.19 -9.18
CA ASP A 64 -12.38 0.87 -10.54
C ASP A 64 -12.14 2.12 -11.39
N VAL A 65 -12.61 3.28 -10.96
CA VAL A 65 -12.45 4.54 -11.69
C VAL A 65 -10.98 4.92 -11.81
N GLY A 66 -10.53 5.15 -13.04
CA GLY A 66 -9.16 5.56 -13.38
C GLY A 66 -8.86 5.32 -14.85
N GLY A 67 -7.72 5.83 -15.32
CA GLY A 67 -7.29 5.68 -16.72
C GLY A 67 -5.96 6.38 -16.96
N THR A 68 -5.27 6.00 -18.03
CA THR A 68 -4.00 6.60 -18.46
C THR A 68 -4.20 7.99 -19.07
N THR A 69 -5.43 8.36 -19.38
CA THR A 69 -5.86 9.68 -19.86
C THR A 69 -7.12 10.11 -19.12
N PHE A 70 -7.41 11.40 -19.12
CA PHE A 70 -8.65 11.91 -18.53
C PHE A 70 -9.89 11.33 -19.21
N GLU A 71 -9.87 11.17 -20.54
CA GLU A 71 -11.00 10.60 -21.27
C GLU A 71 -11.31 9.16 -20.83
N ALA A 72 -10.27 8.33 -20.66
CA ALA A 72 -10.43 6.96 -20.17
C ALA A 72 -11.00 6.95 -18.73
N ALA A 73 -10.47 7.80 -17.85
CA ALA A 73 -10.96 7.91 -16.48
C ALA A 73 -12.40 8.45 -16.42
N TYR A 74 -12.76 9.40 -17.29
CA TYR A 74 -14.10 9.94 -17.41
C TYR A 74 -15.11 8.86 -17.84
N LYS A 75 -14.79 8.05 -18.85
CA LYS A 75 -15.65 6.95 -19.29
C LYS A 75 -15.87 5.92 -18.20
N MET A 76 -14.82 5.51 -17.47
CA MET A 76 -14.98 4.61 -16.33
C MET A 76 -15.83 5.21 -15.21
N PHE A 77 -15.73 6.52 -14.98
CA PHE A 77 -16.60 7.22 -14.03
C PHE A 77 -18.05 7.25 -14.51
N ALA A 78 -18.29 7.52 -15.81
CA ALA A 78 -19.60 7.50 -16.41
C ALA A 78 -20.26 6.11 -16.34
N ASP A 79 -19.49 5.06 -16.59
CA ASP A 79 -19.93 3.67 -16.48
C ASP A 79 -20.35 3.32 -15.04
N THR A 80 -19.52 3.70 -14.05
CA THR A 80 -19.86 3.52 -12.64
C THR A 80 -21.17 4.22 -12.25
N VAL A 81 -21.41 5.43 -12.74
CA VAL A 81 -22.67 6.17 -12.48
C VAL A 81 -23.84 5.52 -13.21
N TYR A 82 -23.63 5.06 -14.45
CA TYR A 82 -24.63 4.32 -15.21
C TYR A 82 -25.09 3.05 -14.49
N GLU A 83 -24.15 2.23 -13.98
CA GLU A 83 -24.46 1.01 -13.24
C GLU A 83 -25.34 1.32 -12.01
N VAL A 84 -24.99 2.36 -11.24
CA VAL A 84 -25.77 2.78 -10.08
C VAL A 84 -27.15 3.29 -10.51
N ALA A 85 -27.24 4.15 -11.53
CA ALA A 85 -28.53 4.69 -12.00
C ALA A 85 -29.45 3.60 -12.55
N ASN A 86 -28.87 2.58 -13.19
CA ASN A 86 -29.62 1.47 -13.80
C ASN A 86 -30.32 0.59 -12.75
N GLN A 87 -29.81 0.53 -11.51
CA GLN A 87 -30.51 -0.13 -10.40
C GLN A 87 -31.88 0.52 -10.11
N TYR A 88 -32.02 1.80 -10.38
CA TYR A 88 -33.26 2.59 -10.15
C TYR A 88 -34.09 2.77 -11.40
N LYS A 89 -33.82 2.03 -12.49
CA LYS A 89 -34.56 2.14 -13.77
C LYS A 89 -36.06 1.85 -13.62
N TYR A 90 -36.46 1.10 -12.60
CA TYR A 90 -37.87 0.85 -12.27
C TYR A 90 -38.66 2.14 -11.98
N LEU A 91 -37.99 3.22 -11.54
CA LEU A 91 -38.61 4.53 -11.29
C LEU A 91 -39.17 5.18 -12.59
N LEU A 92 -38.77 4.73 -13.78
CA LEU A 92 -39.38 5.16 -15.04
C LEU A 92 -40.89 4.83 -15.10
N ASN A 93 -41.32 3.80 -14.36
CA ASN A 93 -42.73 3.38 -14.27
C ASN A 93 -43.46 4.03 -13.09
N SER A 94 -42.78 4.85 -12.28
CA SER A 94 -43.38 5.53 -11.14
C SER A 94 -44.44 6.56 -11.60
N THR A 95 -45.52 6.63 -10.86
CA THR A 95 -46.54 7.65 -11.02
C THR A 95 -46.23 8.94 -10.23
N LYS A 96 -45.20 8.91 -9.40
CA LYS A 96 -44.80 10.04 -8.54
C LYS A 96 -43.71 10.91 -9.18
N LEU A 97 -43.04 10.40 -10.22
CA LEU A 97 -42.07 11.13 -11.04
C LEU A 97 -42.81 11.78 -12.22
N ASP A 98 -42.54 13.05 -12.46
CA ASP A 98 -42.98 13.74 -13.66
C ASP A 98 -42.18 13.38 -14.90
N ASP A 99 -42.60 13.90 -16.06
CA ASP A 99 -41.96 13.57 -17.33
C ASP A 99 -40.53 14.11 -17.45
N ASP A 100 -40.24 15.24 -16.80
CA ASP A 100 -38.88 15.83 -16.76
C ASP A 100 -37.96 14.97 -15.92
N ASP A 101 -38.40 14.48 -14.76
CA ASP A 101 -37.64 13.52 -13.94
C ASP A 101 -37.31 12.25 -14.72
N LYS A 102 -38.32 11.69 -15.41
CA LYS A 102 -38.14 10.48 -16.24
C LYS A 102 -37.21 10.73 -17.41
N ALA A 103 -37.25 11.91 -18.02
CA ALA A 103 -36.30 12.28 -19.07
C ALA A 103 -34.87 12.32 -18.57
N ILE A 104 -34.66 12.90 -17.38
CA ILE A 104 -33.35 12.92 -16.71
C ILE A 104 -32.89 11.49 -16.37
N LEU A 105 -33.77 10.66 -15.82
CA LEU A 105 -33.44 9.28 -15.49
C LEU A 105 -33.06 8.45 -16.72
N ARG A 106 -33.75 8.65 -17.87
CA ARG A 106 -33.36 8.03 -19.15
C ARG A 106 -31.94 8.44 -19.56
N GLN A 107 -31.57 9.71 -19.39
CA GLN A 107 -30.21 10.17 -19.66
C GLN A 107 -29.17 9.51 -18.74
N LEU A 108 -29.50 9.34 -17.44
CA LEU A 108 -28.61 8.68 -16.47
C LEU A 108 -28.50 7.16 -16.71
N THR A 109 -29.46 6.55 -17.41
CA THR A 109 -29.49 5.14 -17.79
C THR A 109 -29.16 4.91 -19.27
N ASP A 110 -28.48 5.86 -19.90
CA ASP A 110 -27.93 5.77 -21.27
C ASP A 110 -26.42 6.02 -21.21
N ILE A 111 -25.66 4.95 -21.37
CA ILE A 111 -24.20 5.00 -21.29
C ILE A 111 -23.60 5.88 -22.39
N ASN A 112 -24.12 5.84 -23.61
CA ASN A 112 -23.61 6.66 -24.71
C ASN A 112 -23.81 8.17 -24.42
N TYR A 113 -24.91 8.51 -23.75
CA TYR A 113 -25.15 9.88 -23.33
C TYR A 113 -24.17 10.33 -22.23
N LEU A 114 -23.88 9.47 -21.25
CA LEU A 114 -23.00 9.80 -20.12
C LEU A 114 -21.51 9.84 -20.52
N GLU A 115 -21.09 9.03 -21.49
CA GLU A 115 -19.69 9.03 -21.96
C GLU A 115 -19.33 10.25 -22.82
N ASP A 116 -20.30 10.98 -23.37
CA ASP A 116 -20.05 12.25 -24.04
C ASP A 116 -19.76 13.35 -23.01
N ASP A 117 -18.54 13.88 -23.01
CA ASP A 117 -18.05 14.89 -22.06
C ASP A 117 -18.84 16.19 -22.08
N LYS A 118 -19.52 16.50 -23.20
CA LYS A 118 -20.46 17.62 -23.31
C LYS A 118 -21.62 17.53 -22.31
N ASN A 119 -21.93 16.30 -21.89
CA ASN A 119 -22.96 16.01 -20.90
C ASN A 119 -22.42 15.91 -19.46
N SER A 120 -21.18 16.30 -19.22
CA SER A 120 -20.51 16.22 -17.90
C SER A 120 -21.29 16.88 -16.76
N SER A 121 -22.07 17.92 -17.06
CA SER A 121 -22.95 18.55 -16.07
C SER A 121 -24.04 17.61 -15.54
N ARG A 122 -24.53 16.68 -16.36
CA ARG A 122 -25.48 15.66 -15.96
C ARG A 122 -24.83 14.62 -15.07
N LEU A 123 -23.61 14.19 -15.44
CA LEU A 123 -22.81 13.26 -14.65
C LEU A 123 -22.48 13.84 -13.26
N LYS A 124 -22.01 15.09 -13.21
CA LYS A 124 -21.76 15.82 -11.95
C LYS A 124 -22.97 15.94 -11.03
N LYS A 125 -24.19 15.98 -11.56
CA LYS A 125 -25.44 16.13 -10.80
C LYS A 125 -26.19 14.81 -10.60
N SER A 126 -25.65 13.68 -11.02
CA SER A 126 -26.34 12.39 -11.03
C SER A 126 -26.87 11.98 -9.65
N LEU A 127 -26.01 12.03 -8.60
CA LEU A 127 -26.41 11.71 -7.23
C LEU A 127 -27.54 12.59 -6.72
N LYS A 128 -27.52 13.89 -7.06
CA LYS A 128 -28.59 14.81 -6.67
C LYS A 128 -29.91 14.43 -7.34
N HIS A 129 -29.90 14.10 -8.62
CA HIS A 129 -31.10 13.68 -9.33
C HIS A 129 -31.66 12.37 -8.77
N LEU A 130 -30.81 11.36 -8.59
CA LEU A 130 -31.22 10.08 -7.98
C LEU A 130 -31.81 10.28 -6.59
N SER A 131 -31.19 11.15 -5.77
CA SER A 131 -31.71 11.46 -4.44
C SER A 131 -33.12 12.08 -4.48
N VAL A 132 -33.36 12.99 -5.41
CA VAL A 132 -34.69 13.61 -5.59
C VAL A 132 -35.72 12.59 -6.04
N PHE A 133 -35.38 11.73 -7.00
CA PHE A 133 -36.28 10.69 -7.53
C PHE A 133 -36.68 9.70 -6.44
N LEU A 134 -35.72 9.23 -5.66
CA LEU A 134 -35.97 8.32 -4.55
C LEU A 134 -36.82 8.97 -3.45
N TYR A 135 -36.57 10.26 -3.15
CA TYR A 135 -37.42 11.00 -2.21
C TYR A 135 -38.86 11.16 -2.71
N LYS A 136 -39.06 11.48 -3.99
CA LYS A 136 -40.41 11.54 -4.60
C LYS A 136 -41.10 10.17 -4.50
N GLU A 137 -40.39 9.07 -4.75
CA GLU A 137 -40.94 7.73 -4.71
C GLU A 137 -41.32 7.28 -3.31
N TYR A 138 -40.41 7.36 -2.37
CA TYR A 138 -40.59 6.77 -1.04
C TYR A 138 -41.05 7.76 0.04
N GLY A 139 -40.99 9.05 -0.19
CA GLY A 139 -41.26 10.08 0.82
C GLY A 139 -40.16 10.17 1.89
N ILE A 140 -39.08 9.40 1.73
CA ILE A 140 -37.97 9.32 2.68
C ILE A 140 -36.69 9.68 1.93
N ARG A 141 -35.89 10.59 2.49
CA ARG A 141 -34.60 10.97 1.90
C ARG A 141 -33.65 9.79 1.94
N PRO A 142 -32.90 9.54 0.85
CA PRO A 142 -31.98 8.43 0.81
C PRO A 142 -30.77 8.59 1.72
N ILE A 143 -30.14 7.45 2.02
CA ILE A 143 -28.80 7.38 2.59
C ILE A 143 -27.84 7.22 1.43
N LEU A 144 -26.72 7.96 1.47
CA LEU A 144 -25.66 7.87 0.45
C LEU A 144 -24.43 7.20 1.04
N LEU A 145 -23.99 6.14 0.38
CA LEU A 145 -22.80 5.38 0.72
C LEU A 145 -21.79 5.51 -0.43
N ILE A 146 -20.57 5.99 -0.14
CA ILE A 146 -19.52 6.16 -1.13
C ILE A 146 -18.28 5.39 -0.66
N ASP A 147 -17.85 4.40 -1.43
CA ASP A 147 -16.66 3.61 -1.12
C ASP A 147 -15.49 4.00 -2.03
N GLU A 148 -14.26 3.95 -1.46
CA GLU A 148 -13.00 4.22 -2.14
C GLU A 148 -12.98 5.58 -2.89
N TYR A 149 -13.47 6.63 -2.23
CA TYR A 149 -13.66 7.96 -2.83
C TYR A 149 -12.37 8.63 -3.30
N ASP A 150 -11.24 8.25 -2.77
CA ASP A 150 -9.91 8.78 -3.05
C ASP A 150 -9.18 8.07 -4.21
N VAL A 151 -9.66 6.90 -4.63
CA VAL A 151 -9.02 6.08 -5.68
C VAL A 151 -8.93 6.79 -7.03
N PRO A 152 -9.97 7.50 -7.55
CA PRO A 152 -9.87 8.20 -8.81
C PRO A 152 -8.74 9.24 -8.84
N LEU A 153 -8.58 9.96 -7.74
CA LEU A 153 -7.53 10.97 -7.60
C LEU A 153 -6.14 10.34 -7.47
N ALA A 154 -6.02 9.24 -6.71
CA ALA A 154 -4.77 8.50 -6.56
C ALA A 154 -4.26 7.98 -7.90
N LYS A 155 -5.15 7.36 -8.71
CA LYS A 155 -4.80 6.85 -10.04
C LYS A 155 -4.46 7.98 -11.02
N ALA A 156 -5.23 9.07 -11.00
CA ALA A 156 -4.96 10.23 -11.85
C ALA A 156 -3.59 10.83 -11.56
N SER A 157 -3.28 11.06 -10.28
CA SER A 157 -1.98 11.54 -9.83
C SER A 157 -0.84 10.62 -10.26
N TYR A 158 -1.01 9.31 -10.10
CA TYR A 158 -0.03 8.31 -10.52
C TYR A 158 0.25 8.38 -12.03
N HIS A 159 -0.77 8.51 -12.87
CA HIS A 159 -0.58 8.59 -14.32
C HIS A 159 0.03 9.93 -14.76
N ASP A 160 -0.33 11.02 -14.10
CA ASP A 160 0.30 12.32 -14.35
C ASP A 160 1.80 12.29 -14.05
N SER A 161 2.21 11.64 -12.96
CA SER A 161 3.62 11.52 -12.62
C SER A 161 4.41 10.73 -13.67
N ILE A 162 3.84 9.68 -14.25
CA ILE A 162 4.45 8.91 -15.34
C ILE A 162 4.52 9.75 -16.62
N ASN A 163 3.41 10.40 -16.98
CA ASN A 163 3.29 11.14 -18.24
C ASN A 163 4.22 12.36 -18.28
N PHE A 164 4.45 13.00 -17.13
CA PHE A 164 5.22 14.24 -17.02
C PHE A 164 6.58 14.05 -16.32
N SER A 165 7.03 12.81 -16.12
CA SER A 165 8.31 12.52 -15.48
C SER A 165 9.46 13.28 -16.16
N GLY A 166 10.09 14.20 -15.39
CA GLY A 166 11.20 15.02 -15.84
C GLY A 166 10.84 16.40 -16.44
N HIS A 167 9.54 16.74 -16.59
CA HIS A 167 9.09 18.00 -17.18
C HIS A 167 7.93 18.70 -16.45
N ILE A 168 7.65 18.33 -15.21
CA ILE A 168 6.49 18.84 -14.43
C ILE A 168 6.48 20.37 -14.31
N GLU A 169 7.63 21.01 -14.21
CA GLU A 169 7.73 22.49 -14.13
C GLU A 169 7.20 23.26 -15.36
N LYS A 170 6.92 22.56 -16.47
CA LYS A 170 6.48 23.17 -17.74
C LYS A 170 5.03 22.84 -18.11
N VAL A 171 4.33 22.04 -17.32
CA VAL A 171 2.96 21.61 -17.59
C VAL A 171 1.99 22.56 -16.90
N ASP A 172 0.98 23.04 -17.64
CA ASP A 172 -0.14 23.74 -16.99
C ASP A 172 -0.91 22.72 -16.15
N VAL A 173 -1.05 22.99 -14.86
CA VAL A 173 -1.77 22.14 -13.90
C VAL A 173 -3.18 21.79 -14.41
N LYS A 174 -3.80 22.67 -15.19
CA LYS A 174 -5.14 22.44 -15.78
C LYS A 174 -5.16 21.32 -16.82
N ASP A 175 -4.03 20.97 -17.39
CA ASP A 175 -3.92 19.90 -18.39
C ASP A 175 -3.75 18.52 -17.75
N THR A 176 -3.45 18.47 -16.45
CA THR A 176 -3.27 17.21 -15.73
C THR A 176 -4.58 16.43 -15.60
N ILE A 177 -4.48 15.11 -15.59
CA ILE A 177 -5.61 14.20 -15.34
C ILE A 177 -6.18 14.49 -13.95
N HIS A 178 -5.30 14.69 -12.97
CA HIS A 178 -5.67 14.94 -11.58
C HIS A 178 -6.54 16.20 -11.44
N TYR A 179 -6.14 17.34 -12.03
CA TYR A 179 -6.93 18.58 -11.97
C TYR A 179 -8.35 18.40 -12.54
N LYS A 180 -8.45 17.75 -13.70
CA LYS A 180 -9.74 17.48 -14.36
C LYS A 180 -10.61 16.51 -13.54
N MET A 181 -10.00 15.50 -12.91
CA MET A 181 -10.71 14.59 -12.01
C MET A 181 -11.18 15.27 -10.72
N VAL A 182 -10.41 16.21 -10.15
CA VAL A 182 -10.83 17.03 -9.01
C VAL A 182 -12.08 17.85 -9.36
N ASP A 183 -12.13 18.48 -10.53
CA ASP A 183 -13.29 19.25 -10.99
C ASP A 183 -14.54 18.36 -11.17
N LEU A 184 -14.36 17.18 -11.79
CA LEU A 184 -15.43 16.21 -11.96
C LEU A 184 -15.97 15.72 -10.62
N MET A 185 -15.09 15.28 -9.72
CA MET A 185 -15.44 14.77 -8.39
C MET A 185 -16.06 15.83 -7.49
N SER A 186 -15.54 17.06 -7.52
CA SER A 186 -16.09 18.18 -6.75
C SER A 186 -17.52 18.50 -7.16
N GLY A 187 -17.82 18.44 -8.47
CA GLY A 187 -19.18 18.59 -8.99
C GLY A 187 -20.10 17.44 -8.57
N PHE A 188 -19.61 16.22 -8.66
CA PHE A 188 -20.34 14.99 -8.29
C PHE A 188 -20.67 14.92 -6.79
N LEU A 189 -19.72 15.27 -5.93
CA LEU A 189 -19.88 15.33 -4.48
C LEU A 189 -20.59 16.61 -4.01
N GLY A 190 -20.97 17.49 -4.93
CA GLY A 190 -21.69 18.73 -4.64
C GLY A 190 -23.00 18.53 -3.87
N ILE A 191 -23.63 17.36 -3.96
CA ILE A 191 -24.81 16.98 -3.17
C ILE A 191 -24.57 17.07 -1.64
N LEU A 192 -23.33 16.84 -1.20
CA LEU A 192 -22.97 16.89 0.24
C LEU A 192 -23.10 18.28 0.85
N LYS A 193 -23.20 19.32 0.02
CA LYS A 193 -23.46 20.70 0.45
C LYS A 193 -24.93 20.96 0.75
N ASP A 194 -25.81 20.12 0.20
CA ASP A 194 -27.26 20.25 0.31
C ASP A 194 -27.77 19.43 1.51
N LYS A 195 -28.03 20.13 2.62
CA LYS A 195 -28.54 19.51 3.87
C LYS A 195 -29.94 18.91 3.72
N SER A 196 -30.66 19.25 2.66
CA SER A 196 -32.04 18.83 2.45
C SER A 196 -32.20 17.56 1.59
N SER A 197 -31.15 17.14 0.89
CA SER A 197 -31.26 16.07 -0.11
C SER A 197 -31.06 14.67 0.46
N LEU A 198 -30.33 14.52 1.58
CA LEU A 198 -29.93 13.22 2.14
C LEU A 198 -30.31 13.11 3.61
N THR A 199 -30.59 11.88 4.06
CA THR A 199 -30.76 11.56 5.48
C THR A 199 -29.40 11.48 6.17
N LYS A 200 -28.46 10.72 5.60
CA LYS A 200 -27.11 10.48 6.12
C LYS A 200 -26.18 10.15 4.96
N THR A 201 -24.90 10.43 5.17
CA THR A 201 -23.86 9.99 4.22
C THR A 201 -22.74 9.31 4.97
N VAL A 202 -22.26 8.19 4.44
CA VAL A 202 -21.03 7.52 4.89
C VAL A 202 -20.08 7.44 3.71
N ILE A 203 -18.84 7.85 3.92
CA ILE A 203 -17.80 7.88 2.88
C ILE A 203 -16.58 7.13 3.40
N THR A 204 -16.05 6.20 2.63
CA THR A 204 -14.84 5.46 2.97
C THR A 204 -13.73 5.67 1.95
N GLY A 205 -12.49 5.57 2.42
CA GLY A 205 -11.27 5.67 1.63
C GLY A 205 -10.03 5.42 2.49
N CYS A 206 -8.86 5.50 1.89
CA CYS A 206 -7.59 5.37 2.60
C CYS A 206 -7.11 6.73 3.13
N LEU A 207 -7.18 7.78 2.32
CA LEU A 207 -6.70 9.11 2.67
C LEU A 207 -7.83 10.04 3.13
N LYS A 208 -7.47 11.02 3.95
CA LYS A 208 -8.27 12.20 4.20
C LYS A 208 -7.88 13.27 3.20
N VAL A 209 -8.57 13.30 2.05
CA VAL A 209 -8.33 14.34 1.05
C VAL A 209 -8.71 15.71 1.61
N ALA A 210 -7.84 16.70 1.38
CA ALA A 210 -8.00 18.04 1.93
C ALA A 210 -9.33 18.68 1.55
N LYS A 211 -9.89 19.47 2.50
CA LYS A 211 -11.14 20.20 2.29
C LYS A 211 -11.11 21.14 1.08
N ASN A 212 -9.92 21.61 0.71
CA ASN A 212 -9.72 22.55 -0.39
C ASN A 212 -9.68 21.88 -1.78
N SER A 213 -9.85 20.57 -1.86
CA SER A 213 -9.97 19.80 -3.10
C SER A 213 -11.43 19.46 -3.40
N ILE A 214 -11.79 18.17 -3.43
CA ILE A 214 -13.14 17.71 -3.78
C ILE A 214 -14.25 18.07 -2.77
N PHE A 215 -13.88 18.34 -1.51
CA PHE A 215 -14.81 18.73 -0.44
C PHE A 215 -14.88 20.25 -0.19
N THR A 216 -14.42 21.06 -1.13
CA THR A 216 -14.51 22.52 -1.00
C THR A 216 -15.94 22.97 -0.73
N GLY A 217 -16.15 23.63 0.44
CA GLY A 217 -17.48 24.09 0.89
C GLY A 217 -18.36 23.03 1.55
N VAL A 218 -17.87 21.81 1.78
CA VAL A 218 -18.55 20.81 2.62
C VAL A 218 -18.06 20.95 4.06
N ASN A 219 -18.88 21.53 4.94
CA ASN A 219 -18.48 21.84 6.32
C ASN A 219 -19.03 20.85 7.36
N ASN A 220 -19.84 19.89 6.95
CA ASN A 220 -20.59 18.97 7.82
C ASN A 220 -20.01 17.55 7.85
N LEU A 221 -18.83 17.32 7.28
CA LEU A 221 -18.16 16.02 7.37
C LEU A 221 -17.39 15.89 8.68
N LYS A 222 -17.67 14.81 9.42
CA LYS A 222 -16.84 14.34 10.53
C LYS A 222 -15.89 13.28 9.96
N VAL A 223 -14.61 13.57 9.93
CA VAL A 223 -13.60 12.65 9.39
C VAL A 223 -12.90 11.91 10.52
N ASN A 224 -12.88 10.58 10.44
CA ASN A 224 -12.19 9.71 11.38
C ASN A 224 -11.05 9.00 10.64
N THR A 225 -9.83 9.21 11.09
CA THR A 225 -8.60 8.60 10.57
C THR A 225 -8.03 7.61 11.58
N ILE A 226 -6.93 6.96 11.24
CA ILE A 226 -6.22 6.05 12.15
C ILE A 226 -5.60 6.76 13.36
N ILE A 227 -5.46 8.08 13.28
CA ILE A 227 -4.88 8.94 14.32
C ILE A 227 -5.93 9.80 15.03
N SER A 228 -7.21 9.69 14.66
CA SER A 228 -8.28 10.47 15.31
C SER A 228 -8.55 9.96 16.70
N GLU A 229 -8.60 10.82 17.70
CA GLU A 229 -8.89 10.50 19.10
C GLU A 229 -10.34 10.04 19.36
N ASN A 230 -11.11 9.79 18.30
CA ASN A 230 -12.51 9.40 18.44
C ASN A 230 -12.64 7.90 18.70
N GLU A 231 -12.73 7.54 19.97
CA GLU A 231 -12.85 6.16 20.43
C GLU A 231 -14.06 5.41 19.85
N GLU A 232 -15.16 6.12 19.49
CA GLU A 232 -16.37 5.50 18.96
C GLU A 232 -16.12 4.66 17.70
N PHE A 233 -15.18 5.06 16.84
CA PHE A 233 -14.92 4.40 15.55
C PHE A 233 -13.60 3.60 15.51
N THR A 234 -12.81 3.65 16.57
CA THR A 234 -11.46 3.09 16.57
C THR A 234 -11.46 1.58 16.36
N GLY A 235 -12.36 0.85 17.00
CA GLY A 235 -12.46 -0.61 16.90
C GLY A 235 -13.52 -1.13 15.93
N MET A 236 -14.18 -0.27 15.13
CA MET A 236 -15.29 -0.70 14.26
C MET A 236 -14.84 -1.30 12.93
N ILE A 237 -13.63 -1.01 12.48
CA ILE A 237 -13.11 -1.47 11.19
C ILE A 237 -11.74 -2.08 11.42
N GLY A 238 -11.60 -3.36 11.14
CA GLY A 238 -10.48 -4.21 11.49
C GLY A 238 -10.88 -5.24 12.54
N PHE A 239 -10.00 -6.18 12.87
CA PHE A 239 -10.19 -7.08 14.01
C PHE A 239 -9.41 -6.59 15.21
N THR A 240 -10.06 -6.55 16.36
CA THR A 240 -9.40 -6.41 17.64
C THR A 240 -8.64 -7.69 18.01
N LYS A 241 -7.76 -7.62 18.99
CA LYS A 241 -7.06 -8.80 19.51
C LYS A 241 -8.02 -9.89 19.96
N ASP A 242 -9.08 -9.53 20.69
CA ASP A 242 -10.05 -10.49 21.23
C ASP A 242 -10.87 -11.14 20.11
N GLU A 243 -11.26 -10.40 19.09
CA GLU A 243 -11.94 -10.92 17.91
C GLU A 243 -11.03 -11.86 17.12
N THR A 244 -9.76 -11.50 16.93
CA THR A 244 -8.77 -12.38 16.27
C THR A 244 -8.58 -13.69 17.02
N LEU A 245 -8.41 -13.63 18.34
CA LEU A 245 -8.28 -14.83 19.18
C LEU A 245 -9.55 -15.69 19.13
N LYS A 246 -10.73 -15.07 19.12
CA LYS A 246 -12.00 -15.78 18.99
C LYS A 246 -12.10 -16.51 17.66
N VAL A 247 -11.80 -15.84 16.54
CA VAL A 247 -11.85 -16.47 15.21
C VAL A 247 -10.85 -17.63 15.13
N LEU A 248 -9.62 -17.47 15.62
CA LEU A 248 -8.65 -18.57 15.68
C LEU A 248 -9.16 -19.74 16.50
N LYS A 249 -9.82 -19.49 17.63
CA LYS A 249 -10.41 -20.53 18.48
C LYS A 249 -11.57 -21.25 17.80
N ASP A 250 -12.44 -20.51 17.10
CA ASP A 250 -13.58 -21.07 16.38
C ASP A 250 -13.15 -22.04 15.26
N TYR A 251 -11.89 -21.92 14.78
CA TYR A 251 -11.25 -22.81 13.80
C TYR A 251 -10.19 -23.76 14.41
N GLU A 252 -10.15 -23.91 15.74
CA GLU A 252 -9.18 -24.77 16.46
C GLU A 252 -7.70 -24.44 16.11
N MET A 253 -7.41 -23.15 15.91
CA MET A 253 -6.09 -22.65 15.53
C MET A 253 -5.47 -21.68 16.55
N GLU A 254 -5.93 -21.69 17.81
CA GLU A 254 -5.44 -20.81 18.87
C GLU A 254 -3.94 -20.98 19.18
N ASP A 255 -3.39 -22.16 18.97
CA ASP A 255 -1.95 -22.42 19.14
C ASP A 255 -1.06 -21.55 18.21
N TYR A 256 -1.63 -21.05 17.10
CA TYR A 256 -0.94 -20.16 16.17
C TYR A 256 -1.11 -18.67 16.49
N SER A 257 -1.74 -18.32 17.60
CA SER A 257 -2.00 -16.92 17.96
C SER A 257 -0.73 -16.06 18.01
N THR A 258 0.37 -16.59 18.54
CA THR A 258 1.67 -15.90 18.56
C THR A 258 2.24 -15.71 17.16
N LEU A 259 2.08 -16.70 16.28
CA LEU A 259 2.52 -16.65 14.89
C LEU A 259 1.74 -15.57 14.12
N VAL A 260 0.42 -15.59 14.23
CA VAL A 260 -0.49 -14.60 13.62
C VAL A 260 -0.18 -13.20 14.15
N LYS A 261 0.03 -13.06 15.46
CA LYS A 261 0.42 -11.78 16.06
C LYS A 261 1.73 -11.26 15.47
N ASN A 262 2.76 -12.05 15.40
CA ASN A 262 4.07 -11.60 14.91
C ASN A 262 4.07 -11.26 13.42
N HIS A 263 3.15 -11.85 12.64
CA HIS A 263 3.12 -11.69 11.18
C HIS A 263 2.15 -10.62 10.70
N TYR A 264 0.96 -10.50 11.33
CA TYR A 264 -0.18 -9.73 10.83
C TYR A 264 -0.70 -8.66 11.79
N ASP A 265 -0.16 -8.58 13.01
CA ASP A 265 -0.50 -7.58 14.01
C ASP A 265 0.35 -6.29 13.84
N GLY A 266 0.24 -5.43 14.80
CA GLY A 266 1.11 -4.26 14.97
C GLY A 266 0.50 -2.96 14.53
N TYR A 267 -0.67 -2.96 13.92
CA TYR A 267 -1.42 -1.74 13.71
C TYR A 267 -2.00 -1.24 15.03
N ARG A 268 -1.84 0.05 15.28
CA ARG A 268 -2.46 0.73 16.41
C ARG A 268 -3.27 1.92 15.94
N PHE A 269 -4.57 1.84 16.17
CA PHE A 269 -5.49 2.93 15.95
C PHE A 269 -5.83 3.53 17.32
N CYS A 270 -5.26 4.70 17.64
CA CYS A 270 -5.22 5.23 18.99
C CYS A 270 -4.64 4.20 19.98
N ASP A 271 -5.39 3.82 21.01
CA ASP A 271 -5.01 2.87 22.05
C ASP A 271 -5.22 1.40 21.65
N LYS A 272 -6.01 1.13 20.59
CA LYS A 272 -6.40 -0.24 20.23
C LYS A 272 -5.42 -0.91 19.29
N GLU A 273 -5.01 -2.11 19.67
CA GLU A 273 -4.27 -3.06 18.81
C GLU A 273 -5.23 -3.66 17.80
N MET A 274 -4.90 -3.54 16.50
CA MET A 274 -5.79 -3.92 15.41
C MET A 274 -5.07 -4.83 14.42
N PHE A 275 -5.75 -5.89 14.00
CA PHE A 275 -5.29 -6.82 12.97
C PHE A 275 -5.98 -6.53 11.65
N CYS A 276 -5.29 -6.77 10.55
CA CYS A 276 -5.89 -6.75 9.23
C CYS A 276 -6.78 -7.99 9.04
N PRO A 277 -8.10 -7.83 8.88
CA PRO A 277 -9.00 -8.98 8.75
C PRO A 277 -8.68 -9.88 7.56
N TRP A 278 -8.27 -9.27 6.45
CA TRP A 278 -7.90 -10.01 5.24
C TRP A 278 -6.76 -11.01 5.49
N ASP A 279 -5.74 -10.60 6.22
CA ASP A 279 -4.57 -11.43 6.48
C ASP A 279 -4.92 -12.58 7.44
N VAL A 280 -5.68 -12.28 8.49
CA VAL A 280 -6.13 -13.28 9.47
C VAL A 280 -7.03 -14.34 8.81
N ILE A 281 -8.00 -13.91 8.01
CA ILE A 281 -8.96 -14.84 7.36
C ILE A 281 -8.24 -15.72 6.33
N ASN A 282 -7.37 -15.14 5.48
CA ASN A 282 -6.63 -15.93 4.50
C ASN A 282 -5.63 -16.89 5.16
N PHE A 283 -5.01 -16.47 6.29
CA PHE A 283 -4.17 -17.40 7.07
C PHE A 283 -4.96 -18.62 7.55
N ILE A 284 -6.15 -18.41 8.04
CA ILE A 284 -7.03 -19.50 8.50
C ILE A 284 -7.43 -20.37 7.31
N ASP A 285 -7.91 -19.79 6.23
CA ASP A 285 -8.38 -20.50 5.03
C ASP A 285 -7.28 -21.39 4.44
N ASP A 286 -6.07 -20.84 4.26
CA ASP A 286 -4.93 -21.59 3.70
C ASP A 286 -4.42 -22.72 4.61
N ASN A 287 -4.64 -22.63 5.92
CA ASN A 287 -4.00 -23.52 6.90
C ASN A 287 -4.97 -24.38 7.72
N PHE A 288 -6.26 -24.08 7.72
CA PHE A 288 -7.25 -24.84 8.48
C PHE A 288 -7.24 -26.34 8.15
N VAL A 289 -7.29 -26.72 6.87
CA VAL A 289 -7.25 -28.13 6.43
C VAL A 289 -5.93 -28.82 6.80
N LYS A 290 -4.81 -28.07 6.75
CA LYS A 290 -3.50 -28.59 7.17
C LYS A 290 -3.47 -28.85 8.67
N ASN A 291 -4.03 -27.94 9.47
CA ASN A 291 -4.12 -28.10 10.92
C ASN A 291 -5.00 -29.28 11.32
N LEU A 292 -6.12 -29.51 10.62
CA LEU A 292 -6.97 -30.69 10.84
C LEU A 292 -6.23 -32.02 10.60
N LYS A 293 -5.33 -32.05 9.59
CA LYS A 293 -4.54 -33.26 9.25
C LYS A 293 -3.39 -33.49 10.22
N VAL A 294 -2.71 -32.42 10.60
CA VAL A 294 -1.54 -32.44 11.49
C VAL A 294 -1.69 -31.30 12.50
N PRO A 295 -2.45 -31.53 13.60
CA PRO A 295 -2.63 -30.52 14.64
C PRO A 295 -1.27 -30.04 15.18
N LYS A 296 -1.13 -28.71 15.35
CA LYS A 296 0.13 -28.07 15.79
C LYS A 296 1.31 -28.30 14.84
N GLY A 297 1.03 -28.60 13.58
CA GLY A 297 2.05 -28.77 12.54
C GLY A 297 2.82 -27.47 12.28
N ASN A 298 3.95 -27.59 11.60
CA ASN A 298 4.75 -26.43 11.20
C ASN A 298 4.04 -25.69 10.07
N ILE A 299 3.41 -24.53 10.39
CA ILE A 299 2.74 -23.65 9.44
C ILE A 299 3.61 -22.43 9.19
N VAL A 300 3.87 -22.16 7.92
CA VAL A 300 4.59 -20.96 7.47
C VAL A 300 3.56 -19.92 7.04
N PRO A 301 3.55 -18.73 7.64
CA PRO A 301 2.68 -17.64 7.23
C PRO A 301 3.00 -17.19 5.80
N ALA A 302 1.97 -16.85 5.03
CA ALA A 302 2.14 -16.29 3.69
C ALA A 302 1.87 -14.79 3.69
N ASN A 303 2.36 -14.08 2.66
CA ASN A 303 2.10 -12.65 2.48
C ASN A 303 0.81 -12.47 1.69
N TYR A 304 -0.26 -12.08 2.37
CA TYR A 304 -1.59 -11.86 1.78
C TYR A 304 -1.80 -10.41 1.37
N TRP A 305 -1.17 -9.49 2.09
CA TRP A 305 -1.33 -8.05 1.87
C TRP A 305 -0.78 -7.61 0.50
N ASN A 306 0.31 -8.20 0.02
CA ASN A 306 0.99 -7.82 -1.22
C ASN A 306 0.31 -8.36 -2.50
N ARG A 307 -0.52 -9.39 -2.42
CA ARG A 307 -1.09 -10.08 -3.59
C ARG A 307 -2.08 -9.26 -4.42
N SER A 308 -2.57 -8.11 -3.95
CA SER A 308 -3.62 -7.32 -4.61
C SER A 308 -3.42 -5.81 -4.59
N SER A 309 -2.35 -5.28 -3.98
CA SER A 309 -2.12 -3.83 -3.98
C SER A 309 -1.27 -3.41 -5.18
N SER A 310 -1.69 -2.37 -5.89
CA SER A 310 -0.79 -1.68 -6.80
C SER A 310 0.24 -0.94 -5.95
N ASP A 311 1.42 -1.53 -5.76
CA ASP A 311 2.58 -0.91 -5.10
C ASP A 311 3.17 0.26 -5.92
N SER A 312 2.44 0.70 -6.93
CA SER A 312 2.86 1.73 -7.88
C SER A 312 3.28 3.02 -7.18
N VAL A 313 2.50 3.47 -6.20
CA VAL A 313 2.78 4.70 -5.45
C VAL A 313 4.12 4.60 -4.71
N LEU A 314 4.33 3.53 -3.93
CA LEU A 314 5.58 3.34 -3.20
C LEU A 314 6.79 3.30 -4.15
N ARG A 315 6.68 2.55 -5.25
CA ARG A 315 7.77 2.39 -6.22
C ARG A 315 8.16 3.70 -6.89
N GLU A 316 7.20 4.56 -7.15
CA GLU A 316 7.45 5.82 -7.80
C GLU A 316 8.18 6.80 -6.89
N TYR A 317 7.68 6.96 -5.66
CA TYR A 317 8.24 7.90 -4.69
C TYR A 317 9.63 7.51 -4.18
N ILE A 318 9.97 6.22 -4.12
CA ILE A 318 11.33 5.77 -3.78
C ILE A 318 12.40 6.44 -4.67
N GLY A 319 12.05 6.81 -5.90
CA GLY A 319 12.98 7.46 -6.82
C GLY A 319 13.34 8.90 -6.49
N TYR A 320 12.60 9.55 -5.63
CA TYR A 320 12.73 10.97 -5.27
C TYR A 320 13.13 11.20 -3.81
N LEU A 321 13.43 10.12 -3.09
CA LEU A 321 13.83 10.20 -1.69
C LEU A 321 15.13 10.96 -1.50
N THR A 322 15.18 11.78 -0.47
CA THR A 322 16.39 12.46 0.01
C THR A 322 17.28 11.49 0.79
N ASP A 323 18.52 11.89 1.09
CA ASP A 323 19.40 11.10 1.96
C ASP A 323 18.79 10.86 3.34
N THR A 324 18.12 11.88 3.88
CA THR A 324 17.43 11.79 5.18
C THR A 324 16.30 10.76 5.11
N ASP A 325 15.58 10.70 3.99
CA ASP A 325 14.51 9.71 3.80
C ASP A 325 15.07 8.30 3.62
N THR A 326 16.19 8.17 2.91
CA THR A 326 16.89 6.89 2.78
C THR A 326 17.34 6.36 4.13
N GLN A 327 17.84 7.25 5.03
CA GLN A 327 18.19 6.88 6.39
C GLN A 327 16.94 6.44 7.18
N LYS A 328 15.82 7.15 7.08
CA LYS A 328 14.55 6.76 7.71
C LYS A 328 14.05 5.41 7.19
N MET A 329 14.18 5.13 5.89
CA MET A 329 13.83 3.83 5.32
C MET A 329 14.67 2.71 5.93
N GLN A 330 15.97 2.93 6.10
CA GLN A 330 16.86 1.96 6.74
C GLN A 330 16.48 1.74 8.20
N ASP A 331 16.24 2.81 8.94
CA ASP A 331 15.82 2.71 10.35
C ASP A 331 14.52 1.90 10.49
N LEU A 332 13.58 2.04 9.56
CA LEU A 332 12.36 1.24 9.51
C LEU A 332 12.63 -0.24 9.24
N ILE A 333 13.51 -0.56 8.29
CA ILE A 333 13.93 -1.94 7.99
C ILE A 333 14.64 -2.56 9.19
N ASP A 334 15.44 -1.79 9.91
CA ASP A 334 16.10 -2.22 11.15
C ASP A 334 15.13 -2.37 12.34
N GLY A 335 13.84 -2.09 12.14
CA GLY A 335 12.81 -2.20 13.17
C GLY A 335 12.75 -1.01 14.13
N LYS A 336 13.38 0.11 13.77
CA LYS A 336 13.31 1.36 14.53
C LYS A 336 12.10 2.19 14.11
N SER A 337 11.72 3.13 14.95
CA SER A 337 10.71 4.15 14.62
C SER A 337 11.39 5.38 14.04
N ILE A 338 10.75 5.97 13.05
CA ILE A 338 11.14 7.25 12.45
C ILE A 338 10.23 8.38 12.93
N ILE A 339 10.73 9.61 12.89
CA ILE A 339 9.96 10.82 13.18
C ILE A 339 9.74 11.63 11.91
N PHE A 340 8.52 12.15 11.73
CA PHE A 340 8.19 13.09 10.66
C PHE A 340 6.97 13.95 11.04
N LYS A 341 6.81 15.08 10.37
CA LYS A 341 5.62 15.92 10.54
C LYS A 341 4.46 15.33 9.75
N LEU A 342 3.39 14.98 10.46
CA LEU A 342 2.19 14.46 9.84
C LEU A 342 1.48 15.56 9.06
N ASN A 343 1.26 15.32 7.77
CA ASN A 343 0.34 16.10 6.97
C ASN A 343 -1.04 15.45 6.95
N ASP A 344 -1.90 15.83 7.90
CA ASP A 344 -3.27 15.32 8.04
C ASP A 344 -4.22 15.79 6.92
N SER A 345 -3.80 16.77 6.15
CA SER A 345 -4.56 17.36 5.03
C SER A 345 -3.87 17.15 3.69
N MET A 346 -3.17 16.04 3.55
CA MET A 346 -2.42 15.70 2.35
C MET A 346 -3.34 15.62 1.13
N ASN A 347 -2.89 16.25 0.03
CA ASN A 347 -3.48 16.11 -1.29
C ASN A 347 -2.57 15.28 -2.16
N TYR A 348 -3.14 14.57 -3.13
CA TYR A 348 -2.34 13.93 -4.16
C TYR A 348 -1.57 14.95 -5.02
N ASP A 349 -2.00 16.23 -5.07
CA ASP A 349 -1.29 17.32 -5.74
C ASP A 349 0.08 17.60 -5.12
N THR A 350 0.17 17.60 -3.78
CA THR A 350 1.41 17.91 -3.06
C THR A 350 2.43 16.78 -3.14
N LEU A 351 1.99 15.59 -3.52
CA LEU A 351 2.90 14.47 -3.75
C LEU A 351 3.85 14.74 -4.92
N PHE A 352 3.44 15.54 -5.92
CA PHE A 352 4.31 15.95 -7.03
C PHE A 352 5.40 16.95 -6.61
N GLU A 353 5.20 17.66 -5.53
CA GLU A 353 6.19 18.58 -4.97
C GLU A 353 7.34 17.85 -4.26
N HIS A 354 7.29 16.50 -4.23
CA HIS A 354 8.28 15.62 -3.62
C HIS A 354 8.58 15.96 -2.14
N ASN A 355 7.54 16.36 -1.40
CA ASN A 355 7.65 16.65 0.02
C ASN A 355 7.82 15.34 0.81
N SER A 356 8.92 15.22 1.53
CA SER A 356 9.22 14.06 2.38
C SER A 356 8.11 13.76 3.40
N ASN A 357 7.53 14.76 4.04
CA ASN A 357 6.48 14.56 5.04
C ASN A 357 5.18 13.99 4.42
N ASP A 358 4.85 14.40 3.19
CA ASP A 358 3.68 13.87 2.48
C ASP A 358 3.88 12.41 2.10
N PHE A 359 5.09 12.04 1.68
CA PHE A 359 5.44 10.64 1.42
C PHE A 359 5.26 9.77 2.68
N TRP A 360 5.81 10.19 3.82
CA TRP A 360 5.68 9.43 5.07
C TRP A 360 4.24 9.39 5.57
N SER A 361 3.48 10.48 5.40
CA SER A 361 2.05 10.54 5.72
C SER A 361 1.24 9.58 4.85
N LEU A 362 1.56 9.50 3.55
CA LEU A 362 0.95 8.55 2.63
C LEU A 362 1.19 7.10 3.07
N LEU A 363 2.43 6.75 3.42
CA LEU A 363 2.76 5.39 3.89
C LEU A 363 2.01 5.03 5.17
N LEU A 364 1.83 6.00 6.07
CA LEU A 364 1.04 5.80 7.29
C LEU A 364 -0.44 5.53 6.97
N HIS A 365 -1.09 6.38 6.18
CA HIS A 365 -2.51 6.26 5.87
C HIS A 365 -2.83 5.03 5.01
N THR A 366 -1.90 4.60 4.14
CA THR A 366 -2.08 3.42 3.29
C THR A 366 -1.76 2.10 4.01
N GLY A 367 -1.16 2.16 5.20
CA GLY A 367 -0.90 0.99 6.07
C GLY A 367 0.48 0.36 5.92
N TYR A 368 1.42 0.99 5.23
CA TYR A 368 2.83 0.58 5.27
C TYR A 368 3.50 0.91 6.60
N LEU A 369 2.98 1.94 7.29
CA LEU A 369 3.43 2.36 8.61
C LEU A 369 2.27 2.35 9.60
N THR A 370 2.60 2.29 10.87
CA THR A 370 1.69 2.51 12.00
C THR A 370 2.32 3.49 12.99
N VAL A 371 1.50 4.19 13.76
CA VAL A 371 1.99 5.11 14.78
C VAL A 371 2.63 4.31 15.94
N ASP A 372 3.79 4.76 16.38
CA ASP A 372 4.42 4.29 17.62
C ASP A 372 3.98 5.19 18.79
N TRP A 373 2.84 4.88 19.37
CA TRP A 373 2.24 5.66 20.44
C TRP A 373 3.11 5.75 21.69
N ASN A 374 3.91 4.73 21.97
CA ASN A 374 4.82 4.76 23.14
C ASN A 374 5.84 5.91 23.09
N LYS A 375 6.23 6.33 21.86
CA LYS A 375 7.15 7.43 21.63
C LYS A 375 6.44 8.73 21.26
N THR A 376 5.27 8.65 20.67
CA THR A 376 4.50 9.81 20.22
C THR A 376 3.91 10.56 21.41
N ASP A 377 3.43 9.86 22.44
CA ASP A 377 2.88 10.48 23.66
C ASP A 377 3.89 11.38 24.39
N GLU A 378 5.19 11.10 24.27
CA GLU A 378 6.25 11.93 24.83
C GLU A 378 6.38 13.30 24.14
N ILE A 379 5.96 13.42 22.87
CA ILE A 379 6.10 14.62 22.03
C ILE A 379 4.79 15.40 21.88
N TYR A 380 3.63 14.76 22.00
CA TYR A 380 2.31 15.40 21.83
C TYR A 380 2.07 16.61 22.78
N SER A 381 2.91 16.76 23.79
CA SER A 381 2.93 17.93 24.68
C SER A 381 3.57 19.19 24.06
N SER A 382 4.18 19.10 22.89
CA SER A 382 4.90 20.20 22.22
C SER A 382 4.41 20.45 20.78
N SER A 383 3.18 20.87 20.59
CA SER A 383 2.57 21.70 19.51
C SER A 383 2.84 21.46 18.01
N ASP A 384 3.57 20.44 17.54
CA ASP A 384 4.11 20.44 16.17
C ASP A 384 3.76 19.23 15.29
N ASN A 385 2.60 18.58 15.38
CA ASN A 385 2.18 17.46 14.51
C ASN A 385 3.27 16.39 14.22
N ASP A 386 4.36 16.36 14.99
CA ASP A 386 5.40 15.36 14.87
C ASP A 386 4.90 14.03 15.43
N ILE A 387 5.05 12.97 14.65
CA ILE A 387 4.69 11.62 15.07
C ILE A 387 5.84 10.65 14.86
N PHE A 388 5.92 9.66 15.74
CA PHE A 388 6.75 8.49 15.51
C PHE A 388 5.95 7.41 14.81
N ALA A 389 6.53 6.82 13.75
CA ALA A 389 5.94 5.70 13.06
C ALA A 389 6.95 4.57 12.83
N ARG A 390 6.45 3.35 12.72
CA ARG A 390 7.23 2.14 12.48
C ARG A 390 6.51 1.22 11.49
N ILE A 391 7.21 0.24 10.95
CA ILE A 391 6.59 -0.85 10.19
C ILE A 391 5.77 -1.69 11.16
N PRO A 392 4.48 -2.01 10.84
CA PRO A 392 3.61 -2.69 11.78
C PRO A 392 4.05 -4.14 12.09
N ASN A 393 4.42 -4.92 11.09
CA ASN A 393 4.62 -6.35 11.21
C ASN A 393 5.62 -6.92 10.20
N LYS A 394 5.86 -8.23 10.26
CA LYS A 394 6.81 -8.91 9.38
C LYS A 394 6.35 -8.93 7.92
N GLU A 395 5.06 -9.13 7.66
CA GLU A 395 4.52 -9.13 6.30
C GLU A 395 4.77 -7.81 5.60
N ILE A 396 4.43 -6.70 6.23
CA ILE A 396 4.66 -5.36 5.68
C ILE A 396 6.16 -5.06 5.55
N LYS A 397 6.98 -5.53 6.49
CA LYS A 397 8.43 -5.41 6.39
C LYS A 397 8.97 -6.09 5.12
N GLU A 398 8.53 -7.29 4.82
CA GLU A 398 8.91 -8.02 3.61
C GLU A 398 8.41 -7.32 2.35
N CYS A 399 7.15 -6.84 2.34
CA CYS A 399 6.60 -6.04 1.24
C CYS A 399 7.41 -4.77 0.99
N PHE A 400 7.78 -4.07 2.06
CA PHE A 400 8.56 -2.84 2.00
C PHE A 400 9.96 -3.11 1.43
N THR A 401 10.65 -4.14 1.93
CA THR A 401 11.98 -4.55 1.46
C THR A 401 11.94 -4.98 0.00
N ASN A 402 10.97 -5.80 -0.40
CA ASN A 402 10.81 -6.26 -1.78
C ASN A 402 10.53 -5.11 -2.77
N ASN A 403 9.78 -4.09 -2.37
CA ASN A 403 9.52 -2.93 -3.22
C ASN A 403 10.76 -2.06 -3.41
N ILE A 404 11.55 -1.89 -2.36
CA ILE A 404 12.86 -1.24 -2.44
C ILE A 404 13.76 -2.03 -3.41
N GLN A 405 13.86 -3.34 -3.22
CA GLN A 405 14.66 -4.22 -4.07
C GLN A 405 14.25 -4.14 -5.55
N LYS A 406 12.95 -4.24 -5.87
CA LYS A 406 12.45 -4.10 -7.24
C LYS A 406 12.77 -2.73 -7.86
N ARG A 407 12.82 -1.68 -7.06
CA ARG A 407 13.22 -0.36 -7.56
C ARG A 407 14.69 -0.33 -7.95
N PHE A 408 15.54 -1.00 -7.19
CA PHE A 408 16.94 -1.16 -7.56
C PHE A 408 17.08 -1.99 -8.84
N GLU A 409 16.34 -3.08 -8.98
CA GLU A 409 16.31 -3.91 -10.19
C GLU A 409 15.94 -3.12 -11.45
N THR A 410 14.97 -2.20 -11.38
CA THR A 410 14.52 -1.40 -12.54
C THR A 410 15.47 -0.27 -12.92
N LYS A 411 16.33 0.20 -12.02
CA LYS A 411 17.31 1.28 -12.26
C LYS A 411 18.74 0.78 -12.39
N THR A 412 18.99 -0.51 -12.11
CA THR A 412 20.34 -1.08 -12.26
C THR A 412 20.76 -1.20 -13.72
N ALA A 413 22.07 -1.22 -13.90
CA ALA A 413 22.73 -1.32 -15.18
C ALA A 413 22.14 -2.42 -16.08
N PRO A 414 22.24 -2.28 -17.42
CA PRO A 414 21.84 -3.34 -18.34
C PRO A 414 22.39 -4.69 -17.89
N SER A 415 21.63 -5.77 -18.07
CA SER A 415 22.06 -7.14 -17.70
C SER A 415 23.46 -7.49 -18.17
N SER A 416 23.91 -6.89 -19.27
CA SER A 416 25.30 -7.02 -19.77
C SER A 416 26.36 -6.48 -18.80
N VAL A 417 26.07 -5.46 -18.00
CA VAL A 417 27.02 -4.90 -17.02
C VAL A 417 26.96 -5.70 -15.73
N ALA A 418 25.78 -6.12 -15.30
CA ALA A 418 25.61 -7.02 -14.15
C ALA A 418 26.37 -8.34 -14.38
N ASN A 419 26.20 -8.96 -15.56
CA ASN A 419 26.92 -10.16 -15.96
C ASN A 419 28.46 -9.95 -15.94
N LYS A 420 28.95 -8.81 -16.45
CA LYS A 420 30.39 -8.51 -16.44
C LYS A 420 30.96 -8.38 -15.02
N ILE A 421 30.21 -7.79 -14.10
CA ILE A 421 30.64 -7.69 -12.69
C ILE A 421 30.66 -9.09 -12.05
N ALA A 422 29.59 -9.87 -12.23
CA ALA A 422 29.52 -11.22 -11.70
C ALA A 422 30.63 -12.13 -12.27
N CYS A 423 30.90 -12.09 -13.58
CA CYS A 423 32.04 -12.78 -14.18
C CYS A 423 33.38 -12.38 -13.56
N ALA A 424 33.61 -11.06 -13.39
CA ALA A 424 34.81 -10.54 -12.77
C ALA A 424 35.01 -11.08 -11.35
N LEU A 425 33.93 -11.18 -10.57
CA LEU A 425 33.97 -11.77 -9.22
C LEU A 425 34.27 -13.29 -9.29
N MET A 426 33.69 -14.02 -10.23
CA MET A 426 33.97 -15.43 -10.45
C MET A 426 35.42 -15.70 -10.91
N GLU A 427 36.11 -14.68 -11.41
CA GLU A 427 37.50 -14.77 -11.91
C GLU A 427 38.53 -14.16 -10.94
N GLY A 428 38.10 -13.67 -9.78
CA GLY A 428 39.01 -13.05 -8.82
C GLY A 428 39.40 -11.62 -9.17
N ASN A 429 38.75 -10.99 -10.18
CA ASN A 429 39.11 -9.66 -10.68
C ASN A 429 38.39 -8.56 -9.90
N SER A 430 38.81 -8.34 -8.65
CA SER A 430 38.24 -7.30 -7.75
C SER A 430 38.41 -5.89 -8.29
N SER A 431 39.49 -5.58 -8.99
CA SER A 431 39.76 -4.24 -9.55
C SER A 431 38.73 -3.83 -10.59
N PHE A 432 38.39 -4.75 -11.51
CA PHE A 432 37.38 -4.52 -12.53
C PHE A 432 35.98 -4.37 -11.88
N ALA A 433 35.62 -5.31 -11.00
CA ALA A 433 34.35 -5.25 -10.28
C ALA A 433 34.18 -3.93 -9.50
N GLN A 434 35.23 -3.48 -8.78
CA GLN A 434 35.25 -2.22 -8.06
C GLN A 434 35.05 -1.01 -8.98
N THR A 435 35.74 -0.99 -10.12
CA THR A 435 35.63 0.10 -11.08
C THR A 435 34.22 0.22 -11.65
N GLN A 436 33.64 -0.92 -12.04
CA GLN A 436 32.26 -0.96 -12.57
C GLN A 436 31.24 -0.58 -11.49
N LEU A 437 31.36 -1.11 -10.26
CA LEU A 437 30.48 -0.74 -9.16
C LEU A 437 30.55 0.76 -8.84
N ARG A 438 31.74 1.35 -8.78
CA ARG A 438 31.92 2.79 -8.58
C ARG A 438 31.26 3.62 -9.70
N GLN A 439 31.38 3.17 -10.95
CA GLN A 439 30.76 3.84 -12.09
C GLN A 439 29.24 3.82 -11.98
N ILE A 440 28.66 2.68 -11.63
CA ILE A 440 27.21 2.53 -11.45
C ILE A 440 26.75 3.37 -10.25
N LEU A 441 27.43 3.30 -9.11
CA LEU A 441 27.10 4.10 -7.92
C LEU A 441 27.10 5.60 -8.23
N ARG A 442 28.07 6.10 -9.04
CA ARG A 442 28.12 7.50 -9.45
C ARG A 442 26.94 7.91 -10.34
N SER A 443 26.47 7.00 -11.18
CA SER A 443 25.32 7.23 -12.07
C SER A 443 24.01 7.15 -11.32
N PHE A 444 23.97 6.41 -10.23
CA PHE A 444 22.78 6.05 -9.48
C PHE A 444 22.50 6.99 -8.31
N ILE A 445 23.53 7.43 -7.61
CA ILE A 445 23.42 8.32 -6.45
C ILE A 445 23.61 9.76 -6.92
N SER A 446 22.63 10.64 -6.68
CA SER A 446 22.69 12.07 -7.02
C SER A 446 23.81 12.77 -6.26
N ILE A 447 24.35 13.88 -6.81
CA ILE A 447 25.37 14.72 -6.13
C ILE A 447 24.84 15.29 -4.80
N ARG A 448 23.52 15.45 -4.66
CA ARG A 448 22.86 15.85 -3.41
C ARG A 448 22.85 14.75 -2.35
N ASP A 449 22.94 13.50 -2.79
CA ASP A 449 22.90 12.30 -1.93
C ASP A 449 24.23 12.09 -1.15
N SER A 450 25.31 12.77 -1.53
CA SER A 450 26.63 12.63 -0.93
C SER A 450 26.92 13.59 0.25
N ALA A 451 25.95 14.44 0.62
CA ALA A 451 26.24 15.53 1.54
C ALA A 451 26.12 15.19 3.03
N THR A 452 25.44 14.12 3.46
CA THR A 452 25.10 14.04 4.87
C THR A 452 25.20 12.74 5.63
N LYS A 453 25.26 11.53 5.10
CA LYS A 453 25.51 10.28 5.89
C LYS A 453 25.52 9.06 4.96
N ALA A 454 26.55 8.21 5.08
CA ALA A 454 26.61 6.96 4.32
C ALA A 454 25.38 6.07 4.60
N PRO A 455 24.75 5.48 3.57
CA PRO A 455 23.72 4.48 3.76
C PRO A 455 24.26 3.28 4.54
N HIS A 456 23.38 2.61 5.30
CA HIS A 456 23.75 1.41 6.06
C HIS A 456 23.97 0.17 5.17
N GLU A 457 24.56 -0.85 5.74
CA GLU A 457 24.91 -2.12 5.12
C GLU A 457 23.77 -2.77 4.34
N ASN A 458 22.57 -2.84 4.92
CA ASN A 458 21.38 -3.39 4.28
C ASN A 458 20.95 -2.66 3.00
N TYR A 459 21.27 -1.37 2.87
CA TYR A 459 21.01 -0.61 1.64
C TYR A 459 21.89 -1.13 0.50
N TYR A 460 23.18 -1.30 0.75
CA TYR A 460 24.12 -1.81 -0.25
C TYR A 460 23.92 -3.28 -0.52
N HIS A 461 23.48 -4.05 0.48
CA HIS A 461 23.07 -5.43 0.30
C HIS A 461 21.87 -5.50 -0.68
N GLY A 462 20.80 -4.72 -0.46
CA GLY A 462 19.67 -4.64 -1.39
C GLY A 462 20.09 -4.19 -2.80
N TYR A 463 21.03 -3.25 -2.88
CA TYR A 463 21.58 -2.77 -4.16
C TYR A 463 22.33 -3.87 -4.92
N LEU A 464 23.25 -4.58 -4.27
CA LEU A 464 23.98 -5.68 -4.91
C LEU A 464 23.08 -6.86 -5.26
N ASN A 465 22.10 -7.17 -4.39
CA ASN A 465 21.13 -8.20 -4.66
C ASN A 465 20.30 -7.86 -5.92
N GLY A 466 19.82 -6.63 -6.05
CA GLY A 466 19.13 -6.17 -7.27
C GLY A 466 20.03 -6.16 -8.50
N LEU A 467 21.32 -5.86 -8.35
CA LEU A 467 22.29 -5.93 -9.44
C LEU A 467 22.44 -7.36 -9.96
N PHE A 468 22.66 -8.33 -9.08
CA PHE A 468 22.91 -9.72 -9.48
C PHE A 468 21.64 -10.46 -9.91
N THR A 469 20.47 -10.16 -9.33
CA THR A 469 19.20 -10.72 -9.81
C THR A 469 18.83 -10.24 -11.22
N ASN A 470 19.46 -9.16 -11.71
CA ASN A 470 19.31 -8.67 -13.08
C ASN A 470 20.26 -9.34 -14.09
N CYS A 471 21.06 -10.32 -13.65
CA CYS A 471 21.84 -11.15 -14.58
C CYS A 471 20.93 -11.99 -15.48
N SER A 472 21.47 -12.40 -16.64
CA SER A 472 20.70 -13.17 -17.61
C SER A 472 20.16 -14.48 -17.00
N LEU A 473 19.01 -14.93 -17.45
CA LEU A 473 18.39 -16.18 -17.00
C LEU A 473 19.37 -17.36 -17.19
N GLY A 474 19.56 -18.16 -16.15
CA GLY A 474 20.52 -19.29 -16.17
C GLY A 474 21.99 -18.90 -16.03
N PHE A 475 22.28 -17.63 -15.70
CA PHE A 475 23.65 -17.16 -15.48
C PHE A 475 24.28 -17.78 -14.22
N PHE A 476 23.49 -17.96 -13.17
CA PHE A 476 23.88 -18.63 -11.93
C PHE A 476 23.31 -20.05 -11.87
N GLY A 477 24.12 -21.01 -11.39
CA GLY A 477 23.65 -22.33 -10.98
C GLY A 477 22.93 -22.25 -9.63
N GLU A 478 23.52 -21.49 -8.70
CA GLU A 478 22.94 -21.20 -7.40
C GLU A 478 23.11 -19.70 -7.10
N TYR A 479 22.11 -19.09 -6.47
CA TYR A 479 22.17 -17.71 -5.96
C TYR A 479 21.40 -17.62 -4.66
N HIS A 480 22.02 -17.11 -3.61
CA HIS A 480 21.42 -16.91 -2.30
C HIS A 480 21.75 -15.55 -1.75
N SER A 481 20.79 -14.94 -1.06
CA SER A 481 20.91 -13.69 -0.36
C SER A 481 20.46 -13.88 1.09
N ASN A 482 21.26 -13.45 2.06
CA ASN A 482 21.08 -13.69 3.48
C ASN A 482 20.89 -15.19 3.81
N SER A 483 21.74 -16.02 3.29
CA SER A 483 21.69 -17.47 3.47
C SER A 483 22.45 -17.90 4.73
N GLU A 484 21.83 -18.77 5.51
CA GLU A 484 22.49 -19.43 6.63
C GLU A 484 23.59 -20.35 6.10
N THR A 485 24.86 -20.03 6.40
CA THR A 485 26.03 -20.76 5.97
C THR A 485 27.08 -20.75 7.08
N GLY A 486 27.71 -21.90 7.35
CA GLY A 486 28.68 -22.01 8.45
C GLY A 486 28.06 -21.63 9.79
N ASP A 487 28.75 -20.78 10.54
CA ASP A 487 28.34 -20.30 11.87
C ASP A 487 27.59 -18.94 11.82
N GLY A 488 26.92 -18.61 10.69
CA GLY A 488 26.21 -17.35 10.52
C GLY A 488 25.47 -17.22 9.20
N TYR A 489 25.26 -15.98 8.77
CA TYR A 489 24.55 -15.64 7.53
C TYR A 489 25.50 -14.88 6.62
N ALA A 490 25.77 -15.42 5.42
CA ALA A 490 26.48 -14.68 4.39
C ALA A 490 25.52 -13.74 3.66
N ASP A 491 25.96 -12.51 3.37
CA ASP A 491 25.13 -11.53 2.70
C ASP A 491 24.68 -11.97 1.31
N ILE A 492 25.63 -12.36 0.45
CA ILE A 492 25.34 -12.87 -0.90
C ILE A 492 26.30 -14.01 -1.22
N THR A 493 25.75 -15.11 -1.75
CA THR A 493 26.54 -16.20 -2.30
C THR A 493 25.99 -16.65 -3.64
N PHE A 494 26.84 -17.03 -4.57
CA PHE A 494 26.42 -17.61 -5.84
C PHE A 494 27.50 -18.51 -6.47
N CYS A 495 27.04 -19.40 -7.35
CA CYS A 495 27.90 -20.21 -8.23
C CYS A 495 27.63 -19.88 -9.70
N ASP A 496 28.58 -20.13 -10.57
CA ASP A 496 28.35 -20.16 -12.01
C ASP A 496 27.39 -21.29 -12.41
N ALA A 497 26.86 -21.24 -13.65
CA ALA A 497 25.87 -22.19 -14.16
C ALA A 497 26.30 -23.66 -14.08
N TYR A 498 27.61 -23.94 -14.02
CA TYR A 498 28.18 -25.29 -13.94
C TYR A 498 28.59 -25.68 -12.52
N SER A 499 28.41 -24.78 -11.56
CA SER A 499 28.81 -24.93 -10.14
C SER A 499 30.33 -25.20 -9.98
N GLU A 500 31.15 -24.66 -10.88
CA GLU A 500 32.61 -24.80 -10.82
C GLU A 500 33.29 -23.67 -10.04
N LYS A 501 32.68 -22.49 -10.05
CA LYS A 501 33.20 -21.30 -9.39
C LYS A 501 32.18 -20.74 -8.39
N ALA A 502 32.58 -20.58 -7.14
CA ALA A 502 31.74 -20.02 -6.09
C ALA A 502 32.24 -18.65 -5.63
N VAL A 503 31.33 -17.76 -5.34
CA VAL A 503 31.58 -16.42 -4.82
C VAL A 503 30.81 -16.24 -3.52
N ILE A 504 31.47 -15.68 -2.51
CA ILE A 504 30.91 -15.34 -1.22
C ILE A 504 31.21 -13.88 -0.97
N ILE A 505 30.18 -13.09 -0.67
CA ILE A 505 30.30 -11.64 -0.47
C ILE A 505 29.79 -11.30 0.94
N GLU A 506 30.58 -10.53 1.65
CA GLU A 506 30.23 -9.86 2.90
C GLU A 506 30.31 -8.34 2.69
N ILE A 507 29.33 -7.61 3.18
CA ILE A 507 29.15 -6.17 2.92
C ILE A 507 29.37 -5.40 4.21
N LYS A 508 30.09 -4.29 4.13
CA LYS A 508 30.25 -3.33 5.21
C LYS A 508 29.97 -1.92 4.71
N SER A 509 29.56 -1.05 5.60
CA SER A 509 29.37 0.37 5.27
C SER A 509 29.94 1.30 6.30
N THR A 510 30.43 2.46 5.85
CA THR A 510 30.99 3.51 6.71
C THR A 510 30.67 4.89 6.16
N LYS A 511 30.77 5.89 7.03
CA LYS A 511 30.68 7.30 6.65
C LYS A 511 32.02 7.87 6.15
N SER A 512 33.12 7.17 6.40
CA SER A 512 34.48 7.63 6.10
C SER A 512 35.09 6.84 4.97
N VAL A 513 35.47 7.52 3.88
CA VAL A 513 36.15 6.89 2.74
C VAL A 513 37.51 6.29 3.15
N SER A 514 38.16 6.83 4.17
CA SER A 514 39.45 6.33 4.68
C SER A 514 39.36 4.97 5.35
N GLU A 515 38.17 4.55 5.81
CA GLU A 515 37.95 3.27 6.49
C GLU A 515 37.61 2.12 5.53
N LEU A 516 37.35 2.42 4.25
CA LEU A 516 36.86 1.43 3.27
C LEU A 516 37.77 0.22 3.12
N ILE A 517 39.10 0.44 3.14
CA ILE A 517 40.09 -0.66 2.99
C ILE A 517 40.01 -1.58 4.19
N ALA A 518 40.11 -1.03 5.40
CA ALA A 518 40.10 -1.81 6.63
C ALA A 518 38.79 -2.60 6.81
N LEU A 519 37.64 -1.98 6.51
CA LEU A 519 36.35 -2.65 6.61
C LEU A 519 36.14 -3.74 5.55
N SER A 520 36.68 -3.56 4.34
CA SER A 520 36.62 -4.61 3.33
C SER A 520 37.51 -5.83 3.69
N GLU A 521 38.64 -5.59 4.35
CA GLU A 521 39.49 -6.65 4.88
C GLU A 521 38.83 -7.38 6.06
N GLU A 522 38.20 -6.62 6.99
CA GLU A 522 37.40 -7.18 8.08
C GLU A 522 36.26 -8.08 7.56
N ALA A 523 35.57 -7.66 6.50
CA ALA A 523 34.52 -8.46 5.87
C ALA A 523 35.06 -9.80 5.32
N VAL A 524 36.23 -9.81 4.72
CA VAL A 524 36.86 -11.06 4.29
C VAL A 524 37.23 -11.95 5.47
N LEU A 525 37.76 -11.38 6.56
CA LEU A 525 38.08 -12.15 7.78
C LEU A 525 36.82 -12.76 8.39
N GLN A 526 35.69 -12.02 8.38
CA GLN A 526 34.40 -12.54 8.86
C GLN A 526 33.95 -13.78 8.08
N ILE A 527 34.11 -13.80 6.74
CA ILE A 527 33.79 -14.98 5.90
C ILE A 527 34.59 -16.20 6.36
N GLU A 528 35.86 -16.03 6.70
CA GLU A 528 36.72 -17.11 7.17
C GLU A 528 36.36 -17.56 8.58
N GLU A 529 36.25 -16.62 9.54
CA GLU A 529 35.96 -16.92 10.94
C GLU A 529 34.59 -17.58 11.13
N LYS A 530 33.62 -17.23 10.28
CA LYS A 530 32.27 -17.80 10.29
C LYS A 530 32.07 -19.00 9.38
N HIS A 531 33.14 -19.48 8.77
CA HIS A 531 33.13 -20.70 7.93
C HIS A 531 32.11 -20.68 6.78
N TYR A 532 31.83 -19.50 6.19
CA TYR A 532 30.85 -19.36 5.12
C TYR A 532 31.19 -20.16 3.85
N ALA A 533 32.43 -20.53 3.66
CA ALA A 533 32.88 -21.34 2.52
C ALA A 533 32.65 -22.86 2.67
N ASP A 534 32.29 -23.35 3.87
CA ASP A 534 32.26 -24.79 4.16
C ASP A 534 31.28 -25.56 3.27
N HIS A 535 30.15 -24.96 2.89
CA HIS A 535 29.22 -25.57 1.96
C HIS A 535 29.85 -25.83 0.60
N TYR A 536 30.57 -24.88 0.06
CA TYR A 536 31.23 -24.99 -1.25
C TYR A 536 32.49 -25.82 -1.22
N LEU A 537 33.21 -25.84 -0.09
CA LEU A 537 34.40 -26.70 0.10
C LEU A 537 34.05 -28.19 0.05
N LYS A 538 32.84 -28.55 0.53
CA LYS A 538 32.31 -29.93 0.49
C LYS A 538 31.84 -30.37 -0.90
N ASN A 539 31.55 -29.41 -1.79
CA ASN A 539 31.08 -29.70 -3.14
C ASN A 539 32.29 -29.99 -4.05
N LEU A 540 32.38 -31.24 -4.56
CA LEU A 540 33.48 -31.70 -5.42
C LEU A 540 33.49 -31.03 -6.80
N MET A 541 32.37 -30.49 -7.24
CA MET A 541 32.28 -29.78 -8.53
C MET A 541 32.94 -28.41 -8.46
N VAL A 542 32.95 -27.77 -7.29
CA VAL A 542 33.51 -26.43 -7.11
C VAL A 542 35.03 -26.49 -7.17
N GLN A 543 35.61 -25.88 -8.19
CA GLN A 543 37.06 -25.85 -8.45
C GLN A 543 37.73 -24.61 -7.85
N SER A 544 36.99 -23.48 -7.73
CA SER A 544 37.50 -22.26 -7.13
C SER A 544 36.46 -21.56 -6.29
N ILE A 545 36.89 -20.97 -5.16
CA ILE A 545 36.08 -20.23 -4.23
C ILE A 545 36.75 -18.88 -3.96
N TYR A 546 36.01 -17.79 -4.21
CA TYR A 546 36.46 -16.42 -3.93
C TYR A 546 35.62 -15.79 -2.84
N ALA A 547 36.28 -15.28 -1.80
CA ALA A 547 35.70 -14.48 -0.75
C ALA A 547 35.91 -12.98 -1.03
N TYR A 548 34.84 -12.22 -0.94
CA TYR A 548 34.86 -10.78 -1.16
C TYR A 548 34.33 -10.02 0.02
N GLY A 549 35.13 -9.10 0.55
CA GLY A 549 34.67 -8.04 1.42
C GLY A 549 34.41 -6.78 0.59
N ILE A 550 33.19 -6.27 0.60
CA ILE A 550 32.83 -5.05 -0.12
C ILE A 550 32.42 -3.97 0.87
N ALA A 551 33.25 -2.96 1.04
CA ALA A 551 32.93 -1.81 1.89
C ALA A 551 32.44 -0.61 1.06
N PHE A 552 31.39 0.06 1.55
CA PHE A 552 30.75 1.19 0.88
C PHE A 552 30.82 2.47 1.72
N SER A 553 30.97 3.61 1.03
CA SER A 553 30.80 4.95 1.60
C SER A 553 30.24 5.91 0.55
N GLY A 554 28.97 6.21 0.59
CA GLY A 554 28.29 7.02 -0.44
C GLY A 554 28.47 6.43 -1.83
N LYS A 555 29.12 7.17 -2.74
CA LYS A 555 29.40 6.74 -4.13
C LYS A 555 30.69 5.92 -4.29
N ASN A 556 31.38 5.65 -3.21
CA ASN A 556 32.64 4.94 -3.20
C ASN A 556 32.46 3.55 -2.62
N CYS A 557 33.21 2.59 -3.18
CA CYS A 557 33.36 1.28 -2.59
C CYS A 557 34.81 0.83 -2.67
N PHE A 558 35.18 -0.11 -1.83
CA PHE A 558 36.45 -0.84 -1.92
C PHE A 558 36.17 -2.33 -1.82
N ILE A 559 36.86 -3.12 -2.63
CA ILE A 559 36.66 -4.57 -2.74
C ILE A 559 37.98 -5.28 -2.42
N THR A 560 37.98 -6.01 -1.33
CA THR A 560 39.05 -6.95 -1.01
C THR A 560 38.65 -8.35 -1.44
N CYS A 561 39.55 -9.06 -2.10
CA CYS A 561 39.34 -10.42 -2.59
C CYS A 561 40.34 -11.37 -1.96
N LYS A 562 39.86 -12.54 -1.56
CA LYS A 562 40.71 -13.67 -1.15
C LYS A 562 40.27 -14.95 -1.86
N LYS A 563 41.20 -15.64 -2.49
CA LYS A 563 40.94 -16.98 -3.02
C LYS A 563 41.05 -18.00 -1.89
N ILE A 564 39.99 -18.77 -1.65
CA ILE A 564 39.94 -19.82 -0.61
C ILE A 564 40.30 -21.18 -1.19
N LYS A 565 39.86 -21.48 -2.43
CA LYS A 565 40.15 -22.72 -3.15
C LYS A 565 40.57 -22.45 -4.59
#